data_c882e8ff15b4ff4153da6203d3bc353e
#
_entry.id   c882e8ff15b4ff4153da6203d3bc353e
#
_cell.length_a   1.000
_cell.length_b   1.000
_cell.length_c   1.000
_cell.angle_alpha   90.00
_cell.angle_beta   90.00
_cell.angle_gamma   90.00
#
_symmetry.space_group_name_H-M   'P 1'
#
loop_
_entity.id
_entity.type
_entity.pdbx_description
1 polymer ?
#
loop_
_entity_poly.entity_id
_entity_poly.type
_entity_poly.pdbx_seq_one_letter_code
_entity_poly.pdbx_strand_id
1 'polypeptide(L)'
;MKIYVCLECIFIGMALMLMLFVGAAHAETASVYGGRDGYCGSRTANGERVNCSAMTAAHRRLPFGTRVRVCHSRCVTVRINDRGPWVRGRDIDLTPAAARAIGLDDTGHVTLSQL
;
A
#
# COMPACT_ATOMS: atom_id res chain seq x y z
N MET A 1 -18.03 51.78 -4.26
CA MET A 1 -17.40 50.77 -3.44
C MET A 1 -16.72 49.77 -4.33
N LYS A 2 -15.41 49.71 -4.32
CA LYS A 2 -14.66 48.77 -5.17
C LYS A 2 -14.48 47.49 -4.42
N ILE A 3 -15.02 46.39 -4.96
CA ILE A 3 -14.78 45.04 -4.44
C ILE A 3 -13.50 44.55 -5.07
N TYR A 4 -12.46 44.50 -4.28
CA TYR A 4 -11.22 43.86 -4.74
C TYR A 4 -11.34 42.37 -4.50
N VAL A 5 -11.63 41.63 -5.55
CA VAL A 5 -11.52 40.18 -5.52
C VAL A 5 -10.03 39.85 -5.57
N CYS A 6 -9.54 39.25 -4.52
CA CYS A 6 -8.16 38.79 -4.45
C CYS A 6 -8.01 37.59 -5.39
N LEU A 7 -7.59 37.85 -6.64
CA LEU A 7 -7.29 36.81 -7.63
C LEU A 7 -6.26 35.80 -7.10
N GLU A 8 -5.33 36.24 -6.27
CA GLU A 8 -4.34 35.39 -5.63
C GLU A 8 -4.97 34.38 -4.66
N CYS A 9 -6.03 34.79 -3.93
CA CYS A 9 -6.73 33.87 -3.04
C CYS A 9 -7.47 32.75 -3.78
N ILE A 10 -7.95 33.02 -5.00
CA ILE A 10 -8.60 32.02 -5.85
C ILE A 10 -7.57 31.01 -6.37
N PHE A 11 -6.38 31.47 -6.77
CA PHE A 11 -5.30 30.58 -7.21
C PHE A 11 -4.76 29.69 -6.10
N ILE A 12 -4.63 30.22 -4.87
CA ILE A 12 -4.20 29.44 -3.70
C ILE A 12 -5.24 28.37 -3.36
N GLY A 13 -6.52 28.66 -3.43
CA GLY A 13 -7.61 27.71 -3.22
C GLY A 13 -7.61 26.58 -4.25
N MET A 14 -7.38 26.87 -5.51
CA MET A 14 -7.29 25.86 -6.57
C MET A 14 -6.04 24.97 -6.43
N ALA A 15 -4.90 25.54 -6.08
CA ALA A 15 -3.67 24.78 -5.86
C ALA A 15 -3.80 23.82 -4.66
N LEU A 16 -4.45 24.25 -3.58
CA LEU A 16 -4.77 23.40 -2.43
C LEU A 16 -5.75 22.27 -2.80
N MET A 17 -6.75 22.54 -3.63
CA MET A 17 -7.69 21.51 -4.09
C MET A 17 -7.02 20.48 -5.00
N LEU A 18 -6.09 20.88 -5.85
CA LEU A 18 -5.30 19.98 -6.69
C LEU A 18 -4.36 19.08 -5.85
N MET A 19 -3.81 19.59 -4.75
CA MET A 19 -2.99 18.80 -3.84
C MET A 19 -3.77 17.71 -3.08
N LEU A 20 -5.07 17.91 -2.85
CA LEU A 20 -5.94 16.93 -2.21
C LEU A 20 -6.24 15.71 -3.12
N PHE A 21 -6.01 15.81 -4.43
CA PHE A 21 -6.18 14.72 -5.39
C PHE A 21 -4.89 13.93 -5.69
N VAL A 22 -3.74 14.40 -5.25
CA VAL A 22 -2.50 13.63 -5.31
C VAL A 22 -2.56 12.59 -4.18
N GLY A 23 -2.72 11.33 -4.54
CA GLY A 23 -3.02 10.22 -3.65
C GLY A 23 -2.31 10.30 -2.30
N ALA A 24 -3.10 10.50 -1.25
CA ALA A 24 -2.59 10.54 0.11
C ALA A 24 -2.05 9.18 0.51
N ALA A 25 -0.84 9.16 1.09
CA ALA A 25 -0.31 7.96 1.72
C ALA A 25 -1.10 7.69 3.01
N HIS A 26 -1.48 6.44 3.22
CA HIS A 26 -2.21 6.01 4.41
C HIS A 26 -1.28 5.23 5.34
N ALA A 27 -1.36 5.52 6.64
CA ALA A 27 -0.68 4.75 7.66
C ALA A 27 -1.43 3.43 7.87
N GLU A 28 -0.73 2.31 7.71
CA GLU A 28 -1.29 0.97 7.75
C GLU A 28 -0.37 0.06 8.56
N THR A 29 -0.88 -1.07 9.02
CA THR A 29 -0.09 -2.10 9.67
C THR A 29 0.15 -3.25 8.68
N ALA A 30 1.41 -3.52 8.41
CA ALA A 30 1.82 -4.63 7.56
C ALA A 30 2.26 -5.84 8.38
N SER A 31 1.98 -7.01 7.85
CA SER A 31 2.52 -8.28 8.30
C SER A 31 3.21 -8.99 7.15
N VAL A 32 3.89 -10.09 7.46
CA VAL A 32 4.62 -10.89 6.47
C VAL A 32 4.00 -12.26 6.42
N TYR A 33 3.68 -12.75 5.23
CA TYR A 33 3.22 -14.10 5.04
C TYR A 33 4.17 -14.91 4.14
N GLY A 34 4.11 -16.21 4.22
CA GLY A 34 5.06 -17.09 3.57
C GLY A 34 6.20 -17.50 4.51
N GLY A 35 7.26 -18.03 3.97
CA GLY A 35 8.38 -18.48 4.77
C GLY A 35 8.03 -19.69 5.65
N ARG A 36 7.90 -19.49 6.95
CA ARG A 36 7.69 -20.60 7.92
C ARG A 36 6.24 -21.05 8.09
N ASP A 37 5.28 -20.28 7.58
CA ASP A 37 3.86 -20.58 7.75
C ASP A 37 3.28 -21.49 6.65
N GLY A 38 4.10 -21.90 5.69
CA GLY A 38 3.70 -22.80 4.61
C GLY A 38 2.93 -22.16 3.47
N TYR A 39 2.81 -20.84 3.43
CA TYR A 39 2.07 -20.16 2.38
C TYR A 39 2.83 -20.06 1.05
N CYS A 40 4.18 -20.19 1.06
CA CYS A 40 4.94 -20.21 -0.20
C CYS A 40 4.50 -21.37 -1.09
N GLY A 41 4.11 -21.06 -2.32
CA GLY A 41 3.59 -22.05 -3.28
C GLY A 41 2.10 -22.33 -3.15
N SER A 42 1.42 -21.85 -2.11
CA SER A 42 -0.03 -21.95 -1.98
C SER A 42 -0.73 -21.10 -3.03
N ARG A 43 -1.96 -21.46 -3.38
CA ARG A 43 -2.74 -20.71 -4.34
C ARG A 43 -3.32 -19.45 -3.70
N THR A 44 -3.15 -18.31 -4.37
CA THR A 44 -3.72 -17.04 -3.95
C THR A 44 -5.17 -16.93 -4.39
N ALA A 45 -5.88 -15.91 -3.87
CA ALA A 45 -7.27 -15.68 -4.22
C ALA A 45 -7.48 -15.31 -5.70
N ASN A 46 -6.47 -14.74 -6.38
CA ASN A 46 -6.55 -14.47 -7.82
C ASN A 46 -6.16 -15.69 -8.70
N GLY A 47 -5.81 -16.82 -8.11
CA GLY A 47 -5.44 -18.04 -8.81
C GLY A 47 -3.95 -18.25 -9.04
N GLU A 48 -3.12 -17.27 -8.76
CA GLU A 48 -1.66 -17.41 -8.82
C GLU A 48 -1.16 -18.27 -7.65
N ARG A 49 0.08 -18.70 -7.73
CA ARG A 49 0.76 -19.27 -6.58
C ARG A 49 1.56 -18.19 -5.85
N VAL A 50 1.61 -18.29 -4.52
CA VAL A 50 2.43 -17.40 -3.70
C VAL A 50 3.90 -17.64 -4.05
N ASN A 51 4.52 -16.62 -4.63
CA ASN A 51 5.96 -16.59 -4.86
C ASN A 51 6.59 -15.69 -3.79
N CYS A 52 7.23 -16.30 -2.80
CA CYS A 52 7.83 -15.57 -1.68
C CYS A 52 9.02 -14.69 -2.08
N SER A 53 9.53 -14.86 -3.29
CA SER A 53 10.60 -14.02 -3.88
C SER A 53 10.07 -12.88 -4.75
N ALA A 54 8.76 -12.81 -4.99
CA ALA A 54 8.13 -11.76 -5.78
C ALA A 54 7.65 -10.60 -4.91
N MET A 55 7.45 -9.44 -5.52
CA MET A 55 6.93 -8.23 -4.88
C MET A 55 5.40 -8.21 -4.99
N THR A 56 4.74 -9.03 -4.18
CA THR A 56 3.28 -9.13 -4.13
C THR A 56 2.78 -9.03 -2.69
N ALA A 57 1.48 -8.81 -2.55
CA ALA A 57 0.86 -8.66 -1.25
C ALA A 57 -0.62 -9.07 -1.29
N ALA A 58 -1.15 -9.39 -0.11
CA ALA A 58 -2.57 -9.57 0.14
C ALA A 58 -3.16 -8.29 0.72
N HIS A 59 -4.36 -7.95 0.26
CA HIS A 59 -5.14 -6.84 0.79
C HIS A 59 -6.63 -7.23 0.75
N ARG A 60 -7.39 -6.76 1.75
CA ARG A 60 -8.80 -7.17 1.87
C ARG A 60 -9.70 -6.59 0.78
N ARG A 61 -9.39 -5.41 0.27
CA ARG A 61 -10.31 -4.62 -0.57
C ARG A 61 -9.74 -4.15 -1.90
N LEU A 62 -8.44 -3.88 -2.00
CA LEU A 62 -7.87 -3.38 -3.24
C LEU A 62 -8.02 -4.40 -4.36
N PRO A 63 -8.44 -3.99 -5.57
CA PRO A 63 -8.58 -4.91 -6.70
C PRO A 63 -7.28 -5.66 -7.00
N PHE A 64 -7.41 -6.90 -7.47
CA PHE A 64 -6.25 -7.65 -7.95
C PHE A 64 -5.55 -6.90 -9.08
N GLY A 65 -4.23 -6.92 -9.07
CA GLY A 65 -3.42 -6.18 -10.03
C GLY A 65 -3.12 -4.75 -9.60
N THR A 66 -3.77 -4.23 -8.56
CA THR A 66 -3.46 -2.90 -8.02
C THR A 66 -2.00 -2.85 -7.58
N ARG A 67 -1.31 -1.82 -8.02
CA ARG A 67 0.07 -1.57 -7.62
C ARG A 67 0.09 -0.56 -6.49
N VAL A 68 0.79 -0.91 -5.44
CA VAL A 68 0.85 -0.12 -4.20
C VAL A 68 2.30 0.11 -3.84
N ARG A 69 2.64 1.34 -3.55
CA ARG A 69 3.94 1.68 -2.97
C ARG A 69 3.85 1.52 -1.46
N VAL A 70 4.70 0.68 -0.92
CA VAL A 70 4.77 0.38 0.52
C VAL A 70 6.10 0.87 1.05
N CYS A 71 6.05 1.67 2.09
CA CYS A 71 7.24 2.26 2.71
C CYS A 71 7.32 1.93 4.20
N HIS A 72 8.49 1.51 4.64
CA HIS A 72 8.90 1.38 6.04
C HIS A 72 10.25 2.10 6.18
N SER A 73 11.37 1.40 6.31
CA SER A 73 12.71 2.03 6.21
C SER A 73 13.06 2.40 4.78
N ARG A 74 12.55 1.64 3.83
CA ARG A 74 12.67 1.84 2.38
C ARG A 74 11.30 1.63 1.75
N CYS A 75 11.18 1.92 0.47
CA CYS A 75 9.94 1.75 -0.28
C CYS A 75 10.08 0.69 -1.36
N VAL A 76 8.99 -0.01 -1.64
CA VAL A 76 8.89 -0.97 -2.73
C VAL A 76 7.49 -0.88 -3.33
N THR A 77 7.36 -1.22 -4.61
CA THR A 77 6.06 -1.39 -5.24
C THR A 77 5.69 -2.86 -5.22
N VAL A 78 4.49 -3.15 -4.71
CA VAL A 78 3.92 -4.50 -4.70
C VAL A 78 2.66 -4.55 -5.55
N ARG A 79 2.33 -5.72 -6.05
CA ARG A 79 1.09 -5.99 -6.78
C ARG A 79 0.17 -6.80 -5.88
N ILE A 80 -1.08 -6.37 -5.76
CA ILE A 80 -2.09 -7.09 -4.98
C ILE A 80 -2.57 -8.30 -5.79
N ASN A 81 -2.41 -9.49 -5.23
CA ASN A 81 -2.82 -10.75 -5.86
C ASN A 81 -3.55 -11.69 -4.92
N ASP A 82 -3.79 -11.29 -3.68
CA ASP A 82 -4.43 -12.15 -2.70
C ASP A 82 -5.36 -11.34 -1.79
N ARG A 83 -6.16 -12.04 -0.99
CA ARG A 83 -7.07 -11.49 0.00
C ARG A 83 -6.60 -11.79 1.42
N GLY A 84 -6.85 -10.87 2.30
CA GLY A 84 -6.38 -10.83 3.67
C GLY A 84 -5.49 -9.61 3.88
N PRO A 85 -4.86 -9.51 5.03
CA PRO A 85 -4.92 -10.41 6.18
C PRO A 85 -6.28 -10.39 6.90
N TRP A 86 -6.62 -11.50 7.53
CA TRP A 86 -7.87 -11.65 8.27
C TRP A 86 -7.68 -11.53 9.78
N VAL A 87 -6.51 -11.08 10.20
CA VAL A 87 -6.17 -10.80 11.59
C VAL A 87 -6.48 -9.34 11.90
N ARG A 88 -7.21 -9.10 12.98
CA ARG A 88 -7.56 -7.75 13.42
C ARG A 88 -6.30 -6.90 13.63
N GLY A 89 -6.33 -5.66 13.13
CA GLY A 89 -5.24 -4.71 13.26
C GLY A 89 -4.13 -4.86 12.20
N ARG A 90 -4.28 -5.79 11.26
CA ARG A 90 -3.39 -5.93 10.11
C ARG A 90 -4.13 -5.53 8.83
N ASP A 91 -3.46 -4.80 7.96
CA ASP A 91 -4.08 -4.18 6.79
C ASP A 91 -3.54 -4.73 5.48
N ILE A 92 -2.26 -5.01 5.42
CA ILE A 92 -1.61 -5.59 4.25
C ILE A 92 -0.66 -6.70 4.69
N ASP A 93 -0.58 -7.74 3.88
CA ASP A 93 0.27 -8.91 4.17
C ASP A 93 1.28 -9.05 3.03
N LEU A 94 2.54 -8.85 3.35
CA LEU A 94 3.64 -8.77 2.38
C LEU A 94 4.32 -10.13 2.21
N THR A 95 4.78 -10.41 0.99
CA THR A 95 5.72 -11.51 0.78
C THR A 95 7.02 -11.27 1.55
N PRO A 96 7.78 -12.32 1.88
CA PRO A 96 9.07 -12.15 2.52
C PRO A 96 10.03 -11.26 1.73
N ALA A 97 10.05 -11.34 0.41
CA ALA A 97 10.89 -10.50 -0.43
C ALA A 97 10.49 -9.02 -0.32
N ALA A 98 9.19 -8.70 -0.35
CA ALA A 98 8.71 -7.34 -0.21
C ALA A 98 9.04 -6.79 1.18
N ALA A 99 8.82 -7.57 2.22
CA ALA A 99 9.16 -7.18 3.60
C ALA A 99 10.65 -6.88 3.77
N ARG A 100 11.50 -7.75 3.25
CA ARG A 100 12.95 -7.51 3.28
C ARG A 100 13.35 -6.26 2.51
N ALA A 101 12.71 -5.99 1.37
CA ALA A 101 13.03 -4.84 0.55
C ALA A 101 12.75 -3.52 1.27
N ILE A 102 11.79 -3.46 2.17
CA ILE A 102 11.46 -2.27 2.95
C ILE A 102 12.07 -2.26 4.36
N GLY A 103 12.79 -3.31 4.74
CA GLY A 103 13.42 -3.43 6.05
C GLY A 103 12.47 -3.83 7.17
N LEU A 104 11.38 -4.51 6.84
CA LEU A 104 10.39 -4.99 7.80
C LEU A 104 10.69 -6.45 8.15
N ASP A 105 10.97 -6.73 9.41
CA ASP A 105 11.28 -8.09 9.88
C ASP A 105 10.03 -8.90 10.20
N ASP A 106 9.00 -8.24 10.73
CA ASP A 106 7.73 -8.84 11.13
C ASP A 106 6.63 -7.78 11.00
N THR A 107 5.61 -7.83 11.83
CA THR A 107 4.53 -6.85 11.84
C THR A 107 5.03 -5.45 12.20
N GLY A 108 4.63 -4.45 11.46
CA GLY A 108 5.02 -3.07 11.71
C GLY A 108 4.22 -2.06 10.92
N HIS A 109 4.44 -0.79 11.22
CA HIS A 109 3.77 0.31 10.53
C HIS A 109 4.43 0.62 9.20
N VAL A 110 3.59 0.81 8.19
CA VAL A 110 3.99 1.20 6.84
C VAL A 110 3.09 2.32 6.34
N THR A 111 3.54 3.00 5.31
CA THR A 111 2.67 3.89 4.53
C THR A 111 2.36 3.24 3.20
N LEU A 112 1.09 3.30 2.79
CA LEU A 112 0.62 2.78 1.51
C LEU A 112 0.18 3.94 0.62
N SER A 113 0.57 3.90 -0.63
CA SER A 113 0.05 4.80 -1.67
C SER A 113 -0.24 4.01 -2.93
N GLN A 114 -1.47 4.17 -3.46
CA GLN A 114 -1.85 3.59 -4.74
C GLN A 114 -1.14 4.31 -5.89
N LEU A 115 -0.66 3.53 -6.83
CA LEU A 115 -0.03 4.05 -8.04
C LEU A 115 -1.01 4.12 -9.20
#